data_bdb06d6b1d22ea72f2bf6e2253fd2ec2
#
_entry.id   bdb06d6b1d22ea72f2bf6e2253fd2ec2
#
_cell.length_a   1.000
_cell.length_b   1.000
_cell.length_c   1.000
_cell.angle_alpha   90.00
_cell.angle_beta   90.00
_cell.angle_gamma   90.00
#
_symmetry.space_group_name_H-M   'P 1'
#
loop_
_entity.id
_entity.type
_entity.pdbx_description
1 polymer ?
#
loop_
_entity_poly.entity_id
_entity_poly.type
_entity_poly.pdbx_seq_one_letter_code
_entity_poly.pdbx_strand_id
1 'polypeptide(L)'
;DPFAAEVKDGVLYGRGAADMKSSLAAFVTAAEAFFAARPEPAGSLAFLLTSDEEGDATDGTVVVTEALRERGETIDYCVIGEPTAGHALGDMIKNGRRGSLSGKLTVKGIQGHIAYPQLAKNPIHLAAPAIAELAETVWDAGNACFPPTTWQVSNIHGGTGAGNVIPGSVVIDFNFRFGTASTPEQLQARMCALLDRHGLDHELVWTLGARPFLTGRGALIDASLLAIRSVTGHQAELSTSGGTS
;
A
#
# COMPACT_ATOMS: atom_id res chain seq x y z
N ASP A 1 -4.68 4.06 -29.87
CA ASP A 1 -5.72 3.31 -29.14
C ASP A 1 -5.04 2.39 -28.13
N PRO A 2 -5.34 2.52 -26.82
CA PRO A 2 -4.71 1.70 -25.79
C PRO A 2 -5.09 0.21 -25.85
N PHE A 3 -6.09 -0.15 -26.63
CA PHE A 3 -6.56 -1.53 -26.79
C PHE A 3 -6.16 -2.17 -28.14
N ALA A 4 -5.40 -1.45 -28.96
CA ALA A 4 -4.98 -1.94 -30.28
C ALA A 4 -3.86 -2.99 -30.22
N ALA A 5 -3.14 -3.10 -29.10
CA ALA A 5 -2.01 -4.02 -28.90
C ALA A 5 -0.96 -3.92 -30.03
N GLU A 6 -0.54 -2.71 -30.35
CA GLU A 6 0.39 -2.45 -31.45
C GLU A 6 1.84 -2.78 -31.06
N VAL A 7 2.56 -3.44 -31.97
CA VAL A 7 4.00 -3.64 -31.83
C VAL A 7 4.74 -2.62 -32.70
N LYS A 8 5.56 -1.78 -32.06
CA LYS A 8 6.42 -0.78 -32.71
C LYS A 8 7.84 -0.92 -32.19
N ASP A 9 8.79 -1.05 -33.10
CA ASP A 9 10.23 -1.18 -32.78
C ASP A 9 10.54 -2.28 -31.75
N GLY A 10 9.79 -3.38 -31.78
CA GLY A 10 9.94 -4.50 -30.85
C GLY A 10 9.27 -4.32 -29.50
N VAL A 11 8.56 -3.20 -29.29
CA VAL A 11 7.84 -2.89 -28.06
C VAL A 11 6.34 -3.06 -28.26
N LEU A 12 5.68 -3.80 -27.37
CA LEU A 12 4.22 -3.95 -27.33
C LEU A 12 3.57 -2.79 -26.57
N TYR A 13 2.73 -2.04 -27.25
CA TYR A 13 1.94 -0.94 -26.69
C TYR A 13 0.49 -1.41 -26.50
N GLY A 14 -0.01 -1.31 -25.25
CA GLY A 14 -1.39 -1.65 -24.94
C GLY A 14 -1.72 -1.59 -23.46
N ARG A 15 -3.00 -1.41 -23.12
CA ARG A 15 -3.49 -1.44 -21.74
C ARG A 15 -3.22 -2.82 -21.13
N GLY A 16 -2.52 -2.85 -19.99
CA GLY A 16 -2.13 -4.06 -19.28
C GLY A 16 -0.96 -4.81 -19.93
N ALA A 17 -0.28 -4.26 -20.95
CA ALA A 17 0.88 -4.91 -21.56
C ALA A 17 2.04 -5.08 -20.56
N ALA A 18 2.34 -4.06 -19.75
CA ALA A 18 3.34 -4.15 -18.70
C ALA A 18 2.72 -4.66 -17.38
N ASP A 19 1.55 -4.19 -17.04
CA ASP A 19 0.82 -4.45 -15.80
C ASP A 19 -0.53 -5.08 -16.09
N MET A 20 -0.67 -6.43 -15.96
CA MET A 20 0.43 -7.41 -15.91
C MET A 20 0.14 -8.60 -16.85
N LYS A 21 -0.58 -8.35 -18.01
CA LYS A 21 -0.97 -9.41 -18.94
C LYS A 21 0.21 -10.16 -19.56
N SER A 22 1.38 -9.49 -19.72
CA SER A 22 2.60 -10.16 -20.17
C SER A 22 3.06 -11.21 -19.17
N SER A 23 2.95 -10.93 -17.87
CA SER A 23 3.29 -11.89 -16.83
C SER A 23 2.31 -13.05 -16.79
N LEU A 24 1.01 -12.80 -17.02
CA LEU A 24 0.01 -13.87 -17.16
C LEU A 24 0.34 -14.80 -18.34
N ALA A 25 0.68 -14.24 -19.50
CA ALA A 25 1.11 -15.03 -20.66
C ALA A 25 2.37 -15.84 -20.34
N ALA A 26 3.35 -15.26 -19.64
CA ALA A 26 4.55 -15.96 -19.21
C ALA A 26 4.24 -17.11 -18.25
N PHE A 27 3.32 -16.92 -17.28
CA PHE A 27 2.89 -17.99 -16.39
C PHE A 27 2.21 -19.15 -17.13
N VAL A 28 1.33 -18.86 -18.09
CA VAL A 28 0.66 -19.91 -18.89
C VAL A 28 1.68 -20.72 -19.67
N THR A 29 2.57 -20.05 -20.42
CA THR A 29 3.58 -20.74 -21.23
C THR A 29 4.57 -21.51 -20.37
N ALA A 30 4.94 -21.01 -19.20
CA ALA A 30 5.79 -21.71 -18.24
C ALA A 30 5.09 -22.96 -17.67
N ALA A 31 3.80 -22.88 -17.37
CA ALA A 31 3.01 -24.02 -16.91
C ALA A 31 2.89 -25.10 -18.00
N GLU A 32 2.62 -24.72 -19.25
CA GLU A 32 2.59 -25.67 -20.39
C GLU A 32 3.93 -26.40 -20.55
N ALA A 33 5.04 -25.68 -20.53
CA ALA A 33 6.37 -26.27 -20.61
C ALA A 33 6.70 -27.18 -19.41
N PHE A 34 6.27 -26.78 -18.20
CA PHE A 34 6.46 -27.56 -16.99
C PHE A 34 5.70 -28.90 -17.05
N PHE A 35 4.43 -28.88 -17.41
CA PHE A 35 3.62 -30.11 -17.50
C PHE A 35 4.03 -30.99 -18.68
N ALA A 36 4.53 -30.41 -19.78
CA ALA A 36 5.11 -31.19 -20.86
C ALA A 36 6.36 -31.96 -20.40
N ALA A 37 7.20 -31.34 -19.55
CA ALA A 37 8.41 -31.95 -19.03
C ALA A 37 8.14 -32.86 -17.80
N ARG A 38 7.06 -32.62 -17.05
CA ARG A 38 6.65 -33.35 -15.84
C ARG A 38 5.15 -33.58 -15.83
N PRO A 39 4.66 -34.61 -16.51
CA PRO A 39 3.22 -34.87 -16.64
C PRO A 39 2.51 -35.17 -15.29
N GLU A 40 3.24 -35.66 -14.31
CA GLU A 40 2.73 -35.99 -12.97
C GLU A 40 3.51 -35.20 -11.89
N PRO A 41 3.19 -33.90 -11.68
CA PRO A 41 3.84 -33.12 -10.63
C PRO A 41 3.37 -33.54 -9.24
N ALA A 42 4.23 -33.36 -8.25
CA ALA A 42 3.94 -33.70 -6.85
C ALA A 42 3.06 -32.64 -6.13
N GLY A 43 2.24 -31.90 -6.86
CA GLY A 43 1.39 -30.84 -6.29
C GLY A 43 0.49 -30.23 -7.35
N SER A 44 -0.17 -29.14 -7.00
CA SER A 44 -1.09 -28.42 -7.85
C SER A 44 -0.54 -27.04 -8.19
N LEU A 45 -0.82 -26.57 -9.41
CA LEU A 45 -0.61 -25.20 -9.84
C LEU A 45 -1.98 -24.56 -10.06
N ALA A 46 -2.22 -23.40 -9.46
CA ALA A 46 -3.44 -22.65 -9.61
C ALA A 46 -3.15 -21.25 -10.12
N PHE A 47 -4.03 -20.72 -10.96
CA PHE A 47 -4.03 -19.33 -11.39
C PHE A 47 -5.19 -18.61 -10.69
N LEU A 48 -4.88 -17.58 -9.93
CA LEU A 48 -5.86 -16.66 -9.38
C LEU A 48 -5.90 -15.43 -10.26
N LEU A 49 -7.02 -15.21 -10.93
CA LEU A 49 -7.24 -14.07 -11.82
C LEU A 49 -8.37 -13.23 -11.24
N THR A 50 -8.11 -11.94 -11.08
CA THR A 50 -9.07 -10.97 -10.54
C THR A 50 -9.29 -9.83 -11.51
N SER A 51 -10.45 -9.20 -11.46
CA SER A 51 -10.82 -8.05 -12.30
C SER A 51 -10.95 -6.75 -11.51
N ASP A 52 -10.80 -6.78 -10.18
CA ASP A 52 -11.00 -5.64 -9.28
C ASP A 52 -9.69 -5.21 -8.57
N GLU A 53 -8.52 -5.61 -9.10
CA GLU A 53 -7.22 -5.27 -8.48
C GLU A 53 -6.94 -3.78 -8.54
N GLU A 54 -7.24 -3.13 -9.67
CA GLU A 54 -7.03 -1.69 -9.93
C GLU A 54 -8.19 -0.80 -9.43
N GLY A 55 -9.22 -1.41 -8.86
CA GLY A 55 -10.40 -0.72 -8.33
C GLY A 55 -10.41 -0.66 -6.81
N ASP A 56 -11.59 -0.84 -6.23
CA ASP A 56 -11.78 -0.83 -4.77
C ASP A 56 -11.25 -2.11 -4.09
N ALA A 57 -10.85 -3.12 -4.87
CA ALA A 57 -10.31 -4.41 -4.46
C ALA A 57 -11.21 -5.16 -3.44
N THR A 58 -12.52 -4.92 -3.50
CA THR A 58 -13.51 -5.53 -2.59
C THR A 58 -14.02 -6.87 -3.08
N ASP A 59 -14.10 -7.07 -4.40
CA ASP A 59 -14.64 -8.27 -5.05
C ASP A 59 -13.54 -9.14 -5.73
N GLY A 60 -12.28 -8.90 -5.38
CA GLY A 60 -11.12 -9.55 -5.98
C GLY A 60 -10.52 -10.65 -5.10
N THR A 61 -9.22 -10.55 -4.85
CA THR A 61 -8.40 -11.54 -4.12
C THR A 61 -8.96 -11.86 -2.73
N VAL A 62 -9.54 -10.89 -2.03
CA VAL A 62 -10.11 -11.07 -0.69
C VAL A 62 -11.22 -12.12 -0.70
N VAL A 63 -12.15 -12.01 -1.65
CA VAL A 63 -13.28 -12.95 -1.78
C VAL A 63 -12.80 -14.35 -2.15
N VAL A 64 -11.83 -14.44 -3.07
CA VAL A 64 -11.27 -15.74 -3.48
C VAL A 64 -10.53 -16.42 -2.34
N THR A 65 -9.70 -15.70 -1.60
CA THR A 65 -8.94 -16.27 -0.46
C THR A 65 -9.87 -16.74 0.66
N GLU A 66 -10.95 -16.01 0.92
CA GLU A 66 -11.98 -16.43 1.87
C GLU A 66 -12.67 -17.73 1.43
N ALA A 67 -13.09 -17.81 0.16
CA ALA A 67 -13.71 -19.02 -0.39
C ALA A 67 -12.76 -20.24 -0.36
N LEU A 68 -11.47 -20.04 -0.62
CA LEU A 68 -10.46 -21.11 -0.49
C LEU A 68 -10.32 -21.57 0.97
N ARG A 69 -10.29 -20.63 1.91
CA ARG A 69 -10.23 -20.93 3.34
C ARG A 69 -11.45 -21.72 3.81
N GLU A 70 -12.65 -21.36 3.36
CA GLU A 70 -13.89 -22.09 3.68
C GLU A 70 -13.88 -23.53 3.13
N ARG A 71 -13.22 -23.78 2.00
CA ARG A 71 -13.03 -25.10 1.41
C ARG A 71 -11.93 -25.93 2.10
N GLY A 72 -11.18 -25.32 3.04
CA GLY A 72 -10.01 -25.95 3.64
C GLY A 72 -8.82 -26.08 2.70
N GLU A 73 -8.81 -25.31 1.61
CA GLU A 73 -7.69 -25.28 0.66
C GLU A 73 -6.51 -24.51 1.29
N THR A 74 -5.32 -25.08 1.19
CA THR A 74 -4.08 -24.44 1.63
C THR A 74 -3.22 -24.06 0.43
N ILE A 75 -2.66 -22.86 0.48
CA ILE A 75 -1.71 -22.36 -0.51
C ILE A 75 -0.34 -22.34 0.15
N ASP A 76 0.59 -23.18 -0.32
CA ASP A 76 1.96 -23.22 0.22
C ASP A 76 2.79 -22.04 -0.28
N TYR A 77 2.64 -21.66 -1.54
CA TYR A 77 3.41 -20.61 -2.20
C TYR A 77 2.52 -19.75 -3.12
N CYS A 78 2.87 -18.47 -3.21
CA CYS A 78 2.24 -17.55 -4.15
C CYS A 78 3.33 -16.74 -4.87
N VAL A 79 3.23 -16.66 -6.20
CA VAL A 79 4.06 -15.79 -7.03
C VAL A 79 3.14 -14.82 -7.74
N ILE A 80 3.42 -13.53 -7.60
CA ILE A 80 2.64 -12.45 -8.22
C ILE A 80 3.48 -11.85 -9.33
N GLY A 81 2.92 -11.75 -10.52
CA GLY A 81 3.63 -11.30 -11.71
C GLY A 81 3.63 -9.79 -11.95
N GLU A 82 3.44 -9.01 -10.90
CA GLU A 82 3.50 -7.55 -10.97
C GLU A 82 4.88 -7.04 -11.43
N PRO A 83 4.94 -5.90 -12.16
CA PRO A 83 6.20 -5.34 -12.62
C PRO A 83 7.01 -4.79 -11.44
N THR A 84 8.13 -5.44 -11.12
CA THR A 84 8.97 -5.09 -9.97
C THR A 84 10.36 -4.59 -10.33
N ALA A 85 10.76 -4.73 -11.61
CA ALA A 85 12.08 -4.32 -12.08
C ALA A 85 12.31 -2.82 -11.88
N GLY A 86 13.47 -2.45 -11.34
CA GLY A 86 13.89 -1.07 -11.13
C GLY A 86 14.64 -0.49 -12.34
N HIS A 87 15.71 -1.15 -12.76
CA HIS A 87 16.59 -0.70 -13.85
C HIS A 87 16.80 -1.76 -14.92
N ALA A 88 16.74 -3.03 -14.54
CA ALA A 88 16.93 -4.15 -15.45
C ALA A 88 15.97 -5.29 -15.11
N LEU A 89 15.58 -6.06 -16.12
CA LEU A 89 14.70 -7.21 -15.91
C LEU A 89 15.32 -8.20 -14.92
N GLY A 90 14.58 -8.49 -13.84
CA GLY A 90 15.00 -9.42 -12.81
C GLY A 90 15.99 -8.85 -11.79
N ASP A 91 16.18 -7.54 -11.70
CA ASP A 91 17.05 -6.90 -10.69
C ASP A 91 16.42 -6.87 -9.29
N MET A 92 15.11 -7.08 -9.16
CA MET A 92 14.40 -6.96 -7.88
C MET A 92 13.26 -7.97 -7.72
N ILE A 93 13.14 -8.52 -6.51
CA ILE A 93 11.98 -9.29 -6.03
C ILE A 93 11.36 -8.54 -4.86
N LYS A 94 10.07 -8.31 -4.89
CA LYS A 94 9.31 -7.83 -3.73
C LYS A 94 8.95 -9.03 -2.85
N ASN A 95 9.63 -9.15 -1.72
CA ASN A 95 9.37 -10.22 -0.74
C ASN A 95 8.61 -9.76 0.49
N GLY A 96 8.08 -8.55 0.46
CA GLY A 96 7.28 -7.97 1.53
C GLY A 96 6.71 -6.62 1.13
N ARG A 97 5.83 -6.09 1.96
CA ARG A 97 5.15 -4.82 1.71
C ARG A 97 4.91 -4.09 3.01
N ARG A 98 5.05 -2.76 2.98
CA ARG A 98 4.63 -1.91 4.09
C ARG A 98 3.12 -1.92 4.24
N GLY A 99 2.64 -1.74 5.46
CA GLY A 99 1.25 -1.46 5.75
C GLY A 99 0.87 -0.02 5.37
N SER A 100 -0.43 0.19 5.24
CA SER A 100 -1.04 1.49 4.98
C SER A 100 -2.19 1.70 5.94
N LEU A 101 -2.13 2.77 6.73
CA LEU A 101 -3.18 3.17 7.67
C LEU A 101 -3.54 4.63 7.39
N SER A 102 -4.71 4.85 6.82
CA SER A 102 -5.25 6.19 6.58
C SER A 102 -6.06 6.67 7.76
N GLY A 103 -6.12 7.98 7.93
CA GLY A 103 -6.99 8.61 8.92
C GLY A 103 -7.57 9.92 8.38
N LYS A 104 -8.77 10.21 8.85
CA LYS A 104 -9.44 11.48 8.66
C LYS A 104 -9.65 12.11 10.03
N LEU A 105 -8.90 13.17 10.30
CA LEU A 105 -8.98 13.97 11.52
C LEU A 105 -9.85 15.19 11.27
N THR A 106 -10.93 15.32 12.02
CA THR A 106 -11.75 16.53 12.05
C THR A 106 -11.51 17.26 13.38
N VAL A 107 -10.86 18.42 13.34
CA VAL A 107 -10.70 19.27 14.51
C VAL A 107 -11.83 20.27 14.55
N LYS A 108 -12.53 20.32 15.69
CA LYS A 108 -13.69 21.18 15.91
C LYS A 108 -13.26 22.52 16.50
N GLY A 109 -13.91 23.56 16.05
CA GLY A 109 -13.77 24.92 16.55
C GLY A 109 -15.12 25.56 16.79
N ILE A 110 -15.14 26.90 16.82
CA ILE A 110 -16.36 27.70 16.86
C ILE A 110 -16.28 28.72 15.73
N GLN A 111 -17.22 28.64 14.81
CA GLN A 111 -17.29 29.56 13.67
C GLN A 111 -17.58 31.00 14.15
N GLY A 112 -16.96 31.98 13.50
CA GLY A 112 -17.19 33.39 13.82
C GLY A 112 -16.59 34.33 12.80
N HIS A 113 -16.80 35.62 13.01
CA HIS A 113 -16.22 36.65 12.17
C HIS A 113 -14.78 36.95 12.62
N ILE A 114 -13.84 37.07 11.69
CA ILE A 114 -12.40 37.29 11.99
C ILE A 114 -12.13 38.56 12.81
N ALA A 115 -12.99 39.58 12.72
CA ALA A 115 -12.86 40.81 13.50
C ALA A 115 -13.23 40.64 14.98
N TYR A 116 -13.86 39.49 15.34
CA TYR A 116 -14.29 39.19 16.72
C TYR A 116 -13.76 37.81 17.16
N PRO A 117 -12.42 37.60 17.17
CA PRO A 117 -11.84 36.29 17.44
C PRO A 117 -12.15 35.76 18.85
N GLN A 118 -12.48 36.63 19.79
CA GLN A 118 -12.88 36.26 21.16
C GLN A 118 -14.23 35.52 21.22
N LEU A 119 -15.04 35.58 20.19
CA LEU A 119 -16.33 34.88 20.06
C LEU A 119 -16.22 33.57 19.25
N ALA A 120 -15.03 33.21 18.81
CA ALA A 120 -14.77 32.06 17.97
C ALA A 120 -13.63 31.18 18.52
N LYS A 121 -13.48 29.98 17.97
CA LYS A 121 -12.29 29.14 18.15
C LYS A 121 -11.82 28.67 16.76
N ASN A 122 -10.67 29.16 16.33
CA ASN A 122 -10.16 28.81 14.99
C ASN A 122 -9.55 27.39 15.00
N PRO A 123 -10.18 26.40 14.38
CA PRO A 123 -9.69 25.01 14.40
C PRO A 123 -8.39 24.85 13.61
N ILE A 124 -8.10 25.72 12.64
CA ILE A 124 -6.84 25.72 11.89
C ILE A 124 -5.68 26.11 12.84
N HIS A 125 -5.86 27.15 13.65
CA HIS A 125 -4.86 27.57 14.63
C HIS A 125 -4.67 26.55 15.76
N LEU A 126 -5.74 25.85 16.16
CA LEU A 126 -5.68 24.78 17.15
C LEU A 126 -4.95 23.54 16.63
N ALA A 127 -5.18 23.18 15.35
CA ALA A 127 -4.58 22.00 14.73
C ALA A 127 -3.09 22.20 14.38
N ALA A 128 -2.68 23.43 14.04
CA ALA A 128 -1.34 23.69 13.52
C ALA A 128 -0.19 23.19 14.41
N PRO A 129 -0.17 23.41 15.73
CA PRO A 129 0.88 22.89 16.61
C PRO A 129 0.91 21.35 16.65
N ALA A 130 -0.26 20.70 16.66
CA ALA A 130 -0.36 19.24 16.65
C ALA A 130 0.15 18.65 15.33
N ILE A 131 -0.18 19.27 14.19
CA ILE A 131 0.33 18.85 12.87
C ILE A 131 1.86 18.96 12.82
N ALA A 132 2.42 20.05 13.34
CA ALA A 132 3.87 20.23 13.40
C ALA A 132 4.54 19.13 14.21
N GLU A 133 4.03 18.83 15.41
CA GLU A 133 4.55 17.76 16.27
C GLU A 133 4.40 16.38 15.60
N LEU A 134 3.25 16.09 14.97
CA LEU A 134 3.02 14.84 14.25
C LEU A 134 4.01 14.65 13.10
N ALA A 135 4.32 15.73 12.36
CA ALA A 135 5.26 15.70 11.25
C ALA A 135 6.71 15.44 11.68
N GLU A 136 7.10 15.90 12.88
CA GLU A 136 8.42 15.71 13.47
C GLU A 136 8.54 14.42 14.28
N THR A 137 7.41 13.75 14.57
CA THR A 137 7.40 12.55 15.39
C THR A 137 8.13 11.40 14.73
N VAL A 138 9.14 10.86 15.41
CA VAL A 138 9.76 9.58 15.05
C VAL A 138 8.84 8.46 15.52
N TRP A 139 8.14 7.83 14.59
CA TRP A 139 7.15 6.80 14.87
C TRP A 139 7.77 5.48 15.28
N ASP A 140 8.85 5.07 14.58
CA ASP A 140 9.76 3.98 14.91
C ASP A 140 11.08 4.16 14.14
N ALA A 141 12.04 3.28 14.39
CA ALA A 141 13.34 3.28 13.71
C ALA A 141 13.38 2.35 12.48
N GLY A 142 12.26 1.69 12.14
CA GLY A 142 12.25 0.63 11.16
C GLY A 142 12.99 -0.63 11.65
N ASN A 143 13.42 -1.46 10.71
CA ASN A 143 14.24 -2.63 10.98
C ASN A 143 15.07 -3.01 9.73
N ALA A 144 15.76 -4.15 9.76
CA ALA A 144 16.62 -4.59 8.65
C ALA A 144 15.89 -4.75 7.29
N CYS A 145 14.54 -4.92 7.32
CA CYS A 145 13.73 -5.16 6.12
C CYS A 145 12.80 -4.01 5.76
N PHE A 146 12.55 -3.10 6.69
CA PHE A 146 11.62 -1.99 6.50
C PHE A 146 12.23 -0.67 6.96
N PRO A 147 12.06 0.41 6.18
CA PRO A 147 12.41 1.75 6.62
C PRO A 147 11.53 2.18 7.81
N PRO A 148 11.92 3.25 8.52
CA PRO A 148 11.08 3.86 9.55
C PRO A 148 9.66 4.17 9.06
N THR A 149 8.71 4.06 9.98
CA THR A 149 7.32 4.47 9.72
C THR A 149 7.25 5.96 9.42
N THR A 150 6.51 6.29 8.35
CA THR A 150 6.26 7.67 7.94
C THR A 150 4.80 8.04 8.13
N TRP A 151 4.55 9.31 8.49
CA TRP A 151 3.23 9.93 8.52
C TRP A 151 3.21 11.13 7.58
N GLN A 152 2.17 11.23 6.74
CA GLN A 152 2.04 12.31 5.78
C GLN A 152 0.59 12.78 5.69
N VAL A 153 0.40 14.11 5.69
CA VAL A 153 -0.88 14.73 5.36
C VAL A 153 -1.03 14.76 3.85
N SER A 154 -2.15 14.28 3.34
CA SER A 154 -2.48 14.33 1.91
C SER A 154 -3.39 15.50 1.55
N ASN A 155 -4.32 15.86 2.44
CA ASN A 155 -5.24 16.97 2.21
C ASN A 155 -5.57 17.69 3.52
N ILE A 156 -5.82 19.01 3.40
CA ILE A 156 -6.38 19.84 4.48
C ILE A 156 -7.53 20.65 3.89
N HIS A 157 -8.71 20.51 4.48
CA HIS A 157 -9.91 21.22 4.08
C HIS A 157 -10.47 22.01 5.26
N GLY A 158 -10.54 23.31 5.12
CA GLY A 158 -11.09 24.22 6.11
C GLY A 158 -11.54 25.51 5.47
N GLY A 159 -12.46 26.19 6.14
CA GLY A 159 -13.00 27.44 5.64
C GLY A 159 -14.25 27.30 4.78
N THR A 160 -14.96 28.43 4.61
CA THR A 160 -16.21 28.54 3.84
C THR A 160 -15.99 29.20 2.49
N GLY A 161 -14.73 29.58 2.17
CA GLY A 161 -14.40 30.42 1.02
C GLY A 161 -14.57 31.91 1.26
N ALA A 162 -15.22 32.32 2.35
CA ALA A 162 -15.37 33.74 2.70
C ALA A 162 -14.14 34.24 3.47
N GLY A 163 -13.51 35.30 3.03
CA GLY A 163 -12.27 35.85 3.61
C GLY A 163 -12.39 36.43 5.03
N ASN A 164 -13.61 36.58 5.54
CA ASN A 164 -13.90 37.17 6.85
C ASN A 164 -14.53 36.19 7.85
N VAL A 165 -14.51 34.87 7.57
CA VAL A 165 -15.12 33.84 8.42
C VAL A 165 -14.05 32.90 8.97
N ILE A 166 -14.01 32.75 10.29
CA ILE A 166 -13.29 31.66 10.98
C ILE A 166 -14.13 30.39 10.81
N PRO A 167 -13.58 29.29 10.28
CA PRO A 167 -14.35 28.05 10.09
C PRO A 167 -14.74 27.40 11.41
N GLY A 168 -15.81 26.57 11.38
CA GLY A 168 -16.24 25.77 12.51
C GLY A 168 -15.48 24.46 12.68
N SER A 169 -14.81 24.00 11.62
CA SER A 169 -13.97 22.78 11.65
C SER A 169 -12.87 22.85 10.59
N VAL A 170 -11.85 22.03 10.77
CA VAL A 170 -10.86 21.69 9.75
C VAL A 170 -10.76 20.16 9.65
N VAL A 171 -10.73 19.65 8.42
CA VAL A 171 -10.59 18.23 8.11
C VAL A 171 -9.20 17.99 7.52
N ILE A 172 -8.50 16.99 8.02
CA ILE A 172 -7.12 16.64 7.65
C ILE A 172 -7.11 15.16 7.29
N ASP A 173 -6.84 14.86 6.03
CA ASP A 173 -6.62 13.50 5.56
C ASP A 173 -5.14 13.18 5.59
N PHE A 174 -4.77 12.06 6.18
CA PHE A 174 -3.38 11.63 6.34
C PHE A 174 -3.23 10.12 6.16
N ASN A 175 -1.96 9.68 6.00
CA ASN A 175 -1.63 8.27 5.87
C ASN A 175 -0.32 7.94 6.60
N PHE A 176 -0.31 6.78 7.25
CA PHE A 176 0.89 6.09 7.72
C PHE A 176 1.33 5.04 6.71
N ARG A 177 2.63 5.01 6.41
CA ARG A 177 3.30 3.86 5.79
C ARG A 177 4.22 3.24 6.81
N PHE A 178 3.92 2.01 7.23
CA PHE A 178 4.58 1.37 8.37
C PHE A 178 5.07 -0.05 8.04
N GLY A 179 6.14 -0.45 8.69
CA GLY A 179 6.69 -1.80 8.62
C GLY A 179 6.23 -2.67 9.79
N THR A 180 6.93 -3.78 9.98
CA THR A 180 6.65 -4.74 11.08
C THR A 180 7.17 -4.26 12.45
N ALA A 181 7.81 -3.09 12.52
CA ALA A 181 8.24 -2.47 13.78
C ALA A 181 7.09 -1.81 14.56
N SER A 182 5.99 -1.47 13.88
CA SER A 182 4.80 -0.87 14.48
C SER A 182 3.54 -1.63 14.10
N THR A 183 2.50 -1.54 14.93
CA THR A 183 1.16 -2.04 14.60
C THR A 183 0.19 -0.88 14.38
N PRO A 184 -0.91 -1.08 13.63
CA PRO A 184 -1.95 -0.06 13.47
C PRO A 184 -2.44 0.47 14.82
N GLU A 185 -2.66 -0.42 15.78
CA GLU A 185 -3.17 -0.11 17.11
C GLU A 185 -2.21 0.79 17.90
N GLN A 186 -0.89 0.53 17.80
CA GLN A 186 0.14 1.36 18.42
C GLN A 186 0.20 2.76 17.79
N LEU A 187 0.12 2.85 16.46
CA LEU A 187 0.13 4.14 15.75
C LEU A 187 -1.10 4.97 16.10
N GLN A 188 -2.28 4.34 16.15
CA GLN A 188 -3.53 4.98 16.54
C GLN A 188 -3.44 5.51 17.99
N ALA A 189 -3.02 4.68 18.93
CA ALA A 189 -2.91 5.07 20.34
C ALA A 189 -1.93 6.24 20.53
N ARG A 190 -0.77 6.21 19.88
CA ARG A 190 0.22 7.29 19.97
C ARG A 190 -0.30 8.60 19.38
N MET A 191 -1.00 8.52 18.25
CA MET A 191 -1.60 9.71 17.63
C MET A 191 -2.70 10.30 18.51
N CYS A 192 -3.62 9.48 19.03
CA CYS A 192 -4.65 9.94 19.94
C CYS A 192 -4.03 10.65 21.19
N ALA A 193 -3.04 10.02 21.81
CA ALA A 193 -2.35 10.61 22.96
C ALA A 193 -1.68 11.95 22.65
N LEU A 194 -1.18 12.13 21.41
CA LEU A 194 -0.62 13.41 20.98
C LEU A 194 -1.72 14.46 20.81
N LEU A 195 -2.81 14.13 20.15
CA LEU A 195 -3.95 15.04 19.95
C LEU A 195 -4.58 15.45 21.28
N ASP A 196 -4.69 14.52 22.23
CA ASP A 196 -5.21 14.77 23.59
C ASP A 196 -4.31 15.75 24.37
N ARG A 197 -2.97 15.63 24.24
CA ARG A 197 -2.04 16.59 24.87
C ARG A 197 -2.22 18.03 24.36
N HIS A 198 -2.61 18.17 23.08
CA HIS A 198 -2.93 19.47 22.50
C HIS A 198 -4.33 19.97 22.88
N GLY A 199 -5.11 19.16 23.62
CA GLY A 199 -6.45 19.55 24.07
C GLY A 199 -7.45 19.78 22.93
N LEU A 200 -7.29 19.08 21.81
CA LEU A 200 -8.13 19.24 20.63
C LEU A 200 -9.50 18.56 20.84
N ASP A 201 -10.57 19.30 20.59
CA ASP A 201 -11.89 18.69 20.35
C ASP A 201 -11.88 18.13 18.94
N HIS A 202 -11.87 16.80 18.81
CA HIS A 202 -11.67 16.16 17.52
C HIS A 202 -12.46 14.87 17.34
N GLU A 203 -12.68 14.53 16.09
CA GLU A 203 -13.13 13.21 15.64
C GLU A 203 -12.06 12.60 14.73
N LEU A 204 -11.86 11.29 14.86
CA LEU A 204 -10.84 10.57 14.10
C LEU A 204 -11.42 9.28 13.55
N VAL A 205 -11.44 9.16 12.23
CA VAL A 205 -11.88 7.98 11.50
C VAL A 205 -10.68 7.31 10.86
N TRP A 206 -10.56 6.00 11.06
CA TRP A 206 -9.44 5.21 10.57
C TRP A 206 -9.86 4.25 9.46
N THR A 207 -8.97 4.08 8.48
CA THR A 207 -9.12 3.08 7.42
C THR A 207 -7.80 2.33 7.29
N LEU A 208 -7.81 1.04 7.63
CA LEU A 208 -6.67 0.15 7.42
C LEU A 208 -6.71 -0.36 5.98
N GLY A 209 -5.80 0.14 5.14
CA GLY A 209 -5.68 -0.31 3.75
C GLY A 209 -4.96 -1.65 3.64
N ALA A 210 -3.86 -1.82 4.39
CA ALA A 210 -3.12 -3.08 4.42
C ALA A 210 -2.30 -3.23 5.70
N ARG A 211 -2.09 -4.48 6.14
CA ARG A 211 -1.07 -4.82 7.14
C ARG A 211 0.28 -5.07 6.46
N PRO A 212 1.42 -4.77 7.10
CA PRO A 212 2.72 -5.12 6.56
C PRO A 212 2.92 -6.63 6.60
N PHE A 213 3.65 -7.17 5.62
CA PHE A 213 4.10 -8.55 5.64
C PHE A 213 5.52 -8.67 5.12
N LEU A 214 6.18 -9.76 5.47
CA LEU A 214 7.51 -10.12 4.99
C LEU A 214 7.56 -11.63 4.76
N THR A 215 7.89 -12.02 3.53
CA THR A 215 8.26 -13.39 3.20
C THR A 215 9.76 -13.54 3.46
N GLY A 216 10.10 -14.32 4.48
CA GLY A 216 11.47 -14.64 4.82
C GLY A 216 12.16 -15.49 3.76
N ARG A 217 13.48 -15.64 3.87
CA ARG A 217 14.22 -16.59 3.03
C ARG A 217 13.70 -18.01 3.23
N GLY A 218 13.59 -18.74 2.13
CA GLY A 218 13.09 -20.11 2.08
C GLY A 218 13.01 -20.59 0.65
N ALA A 219 12.47 -21.80 0.46
CA ALA A 219 12.49 -22.50 -0.83
C ALA A 219 11.97 -21.68 -2.01
N LEU A 220 10.88 -20.91 -1.84
CA LEU A 220 10.32 -20.07 -2.89
C LEU A 220 11.28 -18.93 -3.28
N ILE A 221 11.80 -18.20 -2.30
CA ILE A 221 12.71 -17.07 -2.55
C ILE A 221 14.01 -17.57 -3.18
N ASP A 222 14.59 -18.65 -2.66
CA ASP A 222 15.84 -19.20 -3.17
C ASP A 222 15.68 -19.75 -4.60
N ALA A 223 14.57 -20.42 -4.91
CA ALA A 223 14.23 -20.88 -6.25
C ALA A 223 14.04 -19.71 -7.22
N SER A 224 13.36 -18.64 -6.78
CA SER A 224 13.14 -17.44 -7.60
C SER A 224 14.45 -16.72 -7.92
N LEU A 225 15.32 -16.54 -6.92
CA LEU A 225 16.64 -15.94 -7.10
C LEU A 225 17.52 -16.76 -8.07
N LEU A 226 17.49 -18.10 -7.93
CA LEU A 226 18.22 -18.99 -8.81
C LEU A 226 17.69 -18.92 -10.25
N ALA A 227 16.38 -18.95 -10.45
CA ALA A 227 15.74 -18.88 -11.75
C ALA A 227 16.07 -17.55 -12.46
N ILE A 228 15.93 -16.42 -11.77
CA ILE A 228 16.28 -15.11 -12.31
C ILE A 228 17.76 -15.07 -12.72
N ARG A 229 18.64 -15.52 -11.85
CA ARG A 229 20.08 -15.52 -12.13
C ARG A 229 20.42 -16.40 -13.34
N SER A 230 19.75 -17.55 -13.49
CA SER A 230 20.00 -18.46 -14.62
C SER A 230 19.58 -17.89 -15.97
N VAL A 231 18.54 -17.05 -15.99
CA VAL A 231 17.97 -16.48 -17.22
C VAL A 231 18.61 -15.13 -17.57
N THR A 232 18.79 -14.26 -16.57
CA THR A 232 19.21 -12.86 -16.78
C THR A 232 20.71 -12.63 -16.47
N GLY A 233 21.33 -13.51 -15.71
CA GLY A 233 22.67 -13.31 -15.15
C GLY A 233 22.69 -12.37 -13.93
N HIS A 234 21.57 -11.71 -13.61
CA HIS A 234 21.49 -10.78 -12.49
C HIS A 234 21.27 -11.51 -11.16
N GLN A 235 21.78 -10.92 -10.11
CA GLN A 235 21.41 -11.28 -8.73
C GLN A 235 20.34 -10.31 -8.27
N ALA A 236 19.09 -10.78 -8.18
CA ALA A 236 17.98 -9.94 -7.76
C ALA A 236 18.13 -9.49 -6.30
N GLU A 237 17.76 -8.24 -6.04
CA GLU A 237 17.65 -7.67 -4.69
C GLU A 237 16.29 -8.01 -4.10
N LEU A 238 16.25 -8.35 -2.79
CA LEU A 238 15.00 -8.49 -2.05
C LEU A 238 14.58 -7.13 -1.48
N SER A 239 13.34 -6.74 -1.73
CA SER A 239 12.86 -5.40 -1.36
C SER A 239 11.46 -5.43 -0.79
N THR A 240 11.22 -4.56 0.21
CA THR A 240 9.90 -4.26 0.75
C THR A 240 9.40 -2.87 0.33
N SER A 241 10.14 -2.20 -0.57
CA SER A 241 9.77 -0.90 -1.11
C SER A 241 8.59 -1.02 -2.08
N GLY A 242 7.83 0.04 -2.24
CA GLY A 242 6.72 0.13 -3.17
C GLY A 242 5.43 0.59 -2.51
N GLY A 243 4.44 0.86 -3.36
CA GLY A 243 3.09 1.16 -2.95
C GLY A 243 2.33 -0.09 -2.48
N THR A 244 1.13 0.13 -2.02
CA THR A 244 0.10 -0.92 -1.92
C THR A 244 -0.60 -1.01 -3.26
N SER A 245 -0.52 -2.10 -3.91
CA SER A 245 -1.47 -2.50 -4.95
C SER A 245 -2.57 -3.27 -4.27
#